data_060ad46ae1fffd7664558146e07b9dfa
#
_entry.id   060ad46ae1fffd7664558146e07b9dfa
#
_cell.length_a   1.000
_cell.length_b   1.000
_cell.length_c   1.000
_cell.angle_alpha   90.00
_cell.angle_beta   90.00
_cell.angle_gamma   90.00
#
_symmetry.space_group_name_H-M   'P 1'
#
loop_
_entity.id
_entity.type
_entity.pdbx_description
1 polymer ?
#
loop_
_entity_poly.entity_id
_entity_poly.type
_entity_poly.pdbx_seq_one_letter_code
_entity_poly.pdbx_strand_id
1 'polypeptide(L)'
;DWVKQGGTLIAHNGSVRALTSEEGVGNVKQIQNSFDKSNNFNIDLQREIYALSDEIDYESVLGNKLNTEISYPWETSKKKLSQKELEDRDKWQSLFMPSGSFVGARTDQKHWLTFGSTEILPVLYSNYPVLMTDKNSQAAVRIGEIIDSPENNEVKVLNWSTIPAGKDINIRMSGLVWPEAAQRIANSAYVTRERLGSGQVILFSGEPNFRGSTLGTNRLWLNAVVYGAGLGTSKKINL
;
A
#
# COMPACT_ATOMS: atom_id res chain seq x y z
N ASP A 1 -2.64 19.09 16.52
CA ASP A 1 -3.21 18.87 17.86
C ASP A 1 -4.62 18.30 17.82
N TRP A 2 -5.56 18.82 17.01
CA TRP A 2 -6.94 18.31 16.90
C TRP A 2 -7.01 16.80 16.60
N VAL A 3 -6.24 16.31 15.65
CA VAL A 3 -6.19 14.85 15.35
C VAL A 3 -5.71 14.07 16.57
N LYS A 4 -4.64 14.51 17.24
CA LYS A 4 -4.10 13.82 18.43
C LYS A 4 -5.10 13.75 19.59
N GLN A 5 -6.07 14.64 19.62
CA GLN A 5 -7.14 14.69 20.62
C GLN A 5 -8.36 13.83 20.27
N GLY A 6 -8.32 13.08 19.17
CA GLY A 6 -9.38 12.14 18.75
C GLY A 6 -10.06 12.52 17.43
N GLY A 7 -9.59 13.54 16.72
CA GLY A 7 -10.10 13.87 15.39
C GLY A 7 -9.74 12.83 14.32
N THR A 8 -10.59 12.69 13.30
CA THR A 8 -10.30 11.90 12.10
C THR A 8 -10.03 12.85 10.95
N LEU A 9 -8.80 12.87 10.45
CA LEU A 9 -8.41 13.61 9.26
C LEU A 9 -8.50 12.69 8.03
N ILE A 10 -9.32 13.07 7.06
CA ILE A 10 -9.42 12.38 5.77
C ILE A 10 -8.90 13.31 4.69
N ALA A 11 -7.95 12.84 3.89
CA ALA A 11 -7.38 13.63 2.80
C ALA A 11 -7.24 12.79 1.53
N HIS A 12 -7.30 13.44 0.37
CA HIS A 12 -7.14 12.79 -0.91
C HIS A 12 -6.36 13.67 -1.90
N ASN A 13 -5.80 13.04 -2.94
CA ASN A 13 -5.13 13.67 -4.08
C ASN A 13 -4.06 14.72 -3.65
N GLY A 14 -4.19 15.97 -4.09
CA GLY A 14 -3.22 17.04 -3.87
C GLY A 14 -2.90 17.32 -2.40
N SER A 15 -3.90 17.24 -1.51
CA SER A 15 -3.72 17.44 -0.07
C SER A 15 -2.78 16.39 0.55
N VAL A 16 -2.76 15.18 0.01
CA VAL A 16 -1.90 14.08 0.47
C VAL A 16 -0.42 14.42 0.27
N ARG A 17 -0.06 15.14 -0.81
CA ARG A 17 1.34 15.54 -1.05
C ARG A 17 1.89 16.41 0.08
N ALA A 18 1.09 17.34 0.58
CA ALA A 18 1.50 18.21 1.70
C ALA A 18 1.59 17.41 3.02
N LEU A 19 0.62 16.53 3.28
CA LEU A 19 0.57 15.75 4.52
C LEU A 19 1.65 14.66 4.60
N THR A 20 2.22 14.24 3.47
CA THR A 20 3.25 13.18 3.38
C THR A 20 4.63 13.72 2.99
N SER A 21 4.83 15.04 3.03
CA SER A 21 6.14 15.69 2.88
C SER A 21 7.05 15.38 4.08
N GLU A 22 8.28 15.84 4.06
CA GLU A 22 9.23 15.67 5.17
C GLU A 22 8.69 16.26 6.48
N GLU A 23 8.06 17.43 6.40
CA GLU A 23 7.39 18.13 7.52
C GLU A 23 5.93 17.66 7.72
N GLY A 24 5.52 16.64 7.02
CA GLY A 24 4.15 16.14 7.00
C GLY A 24 3.73 15.46 8.29
N VAL A 25 2.45 15.07 8.32
CA VAL A 25 1.82 14.46 9.50
C VAL A 25 1.90 12.94 9.40
N GLY A 26 2.49 12.30 10.39
CA GLY A 26 2.51 10.85 10.51
C GLY A 26 3.70 10.16 9.83
N ASN A 27 3.59 8.82 9.71
CA ASN A 27 4.66 7.94 9.21
C ASN A 27 4.49 7.56 7.74
N VAL A 28 3.30 7.77 7.15
CA VAL A 28 3.11 7.58 5.71
C VAL A 28 3.95 8.58 4.95
N LYS A 29 4.78 8.10 4.03
CA LYS A 29 5.69 8.92 3.22
C LYS A 29 5.46 8.68 1.74
N GLN A 30 5.88 9.63 0.91
CA GLN A 30 5.98 9.43 -0.54
C GLN A 30 7.26 8.68 -0.86
N ILE A 31 7.24 7.86 -1.92
CA ILE A 31 8.39 7.04 -2.33
C ILE A 31 9.68 7.86 -2.46
N GLN A 32 9.61 9.04 -3.07
CA GLN A 32 10.78 9.89 -3.29
C GLN A 32 11.45 10.39 -1.99
N ASN A 33 10.74 10.34 -0.85
CA ASN A 33 11.23 10.76 0.46
C ASN A 33 11.50 9.56 1.39
N SER A 34 11.70 8.36 0.83
CA SER A 34 11.67 7.12 1.62
C SER A 34 12.71 6.08 1.23
N PHE A 35 13.63 6.40 0.34
CA PHE A 35 14.60 5.41 -0.17
C PHE A 35 15.60 4.94 0.88
N ASP A 36 15.90 5.77 1.86
CA ASP A 36 16.71 5.41 3.04
C ASP A 36 16.07 4.27 3.86
N LYS A 37 14.75 4.14 3.80
CA LYS A 37 13.93 3.15 4.54
C LYS A 37 13.30 2.09 3.64
N SER A 38 13.65 2.02 2.36
CA SER A 38 13.02 1.14 1.37
C SER A 38 12.99 -0.32 1.81
N ASN A 39 14.05 -0.81 2.45
CA ASN A 39 14.10 -2.17 2.99
C ASN A 39 13.05 -2.42 4.08
N ASN A 40 12.79 -1.44 4.96
CA ASN A 40 11.80 -1.59 6.02
C ASN A 40 10.38 -1.69 5.43
N PHE A 41 10.07 -0.84 4.46
CA PHE A 41 8.79 -0.89 3.76
C PHE A 41 8.59 -2.21 3.02
N ASN A 42 9.64 -2.74 2.39
CA ASN A 42 9.55 -4.04 1.73
C ASN A 42 9.34 -5.19 2.72
N ILE A 43 10.04 -5.19 3.85
CA ILE A 43 9.86 -6.21 4.89
C ILE A 43 8.42 -6.19 5.43
N ASP A 44 7.88 -5.01 5.73
CA ASP A 44 6.52 -4.89 6.26
C ASP A 44 5.47 -5.30 5.20
N LEU A 45 5.70 -4.99 3.91
CA LEU A 45 4.90 -5.49 2.80
C LEU A 45 4.92 -7.02 2.71
N GLN A 46 6.10 -7.64 2.80
CA GLN A 46 6.22 -9.11 2.72
C GLN A 46 5.50 -9.79 3.88
N ARG A 47 5.59 -9.24 5.09
CA ARG A 47 4.83 -9.71 6.25
C ARG A 47 3.32 -9.64 6.02
N GLU A 48 2.84 -8.55 5.41
CA GLU A 48 1.43 -8.39 5.05
C GLU A 48 1.00 -9.45 4.01
N ILE A 49 1.78 -9.65 2.95
CA ILE A 49 1.51 -10.66 1.93
C ILE A 49 1.43 -12.06 2.55
N TYR A 50 2.38 -12.40 3.44
CA TYR A 50 2.37 -13.68 4.15
C TYR A 50 1.17 -13.84 5.07
N ALA A 51 0.81 -12.80 5.81
CA ALA A 51 -0.34 -12.87 6.73
C ALA A 51 -1.69 -13.00 6.01
N LEU A 52 -1.75 -12.65 4.73
CA LEU A 52 -2.94 -12.78 3.87
C LEU A 52 -2.93 -14.08 3.07
N SER A 53 -1.80 -14.80 2.98
CA SER A 53 -1.75 -16.09 2.32
C SER A 53 -2.31 -17.18 3.22
N ASP A 54 -3.10 -18.09 2.65
CA ASP A 54 -3.65 -19.26 3.37
C ASP A 54 -2.58 -20.35 3.60
N GLU A 55 -1.34 -20.13 3.20
CA GLU A 55 -0.22 -21.08 3.22
C GLU A 55 0.59 -21.08 4.54
N ILE A 56 0.03 -20.58 5.65
CA ILE A 56 0.73 -20.70 6.94
C ILE A 56 0.64 -22.15 7.41
N ASP A 57 1.73 -22.87 7.30
CA ASP A 57 1.89 -24.19 7.92
C ASP A 57 1.97 -24.04 9.45
N TYR A 58 0.80 -24.04 10.08
CA TYR A 58 0.68 -23.94 11.54
C TYR A 58 1.38 -25.09 12.27
N GLU A 59 1.48 -26.28 11.67
CA GLU A 59 2.18 -27.42 12.30
C GLU A 59 3.69 -27.15 12.37
N SER A 60 4.29 -26.57 11.33
CA SER A 60 5.73 -26.22 11.39
C SER A 60 6.00 -25.08 12.36
N VAL A 61 5.09 -24.11 12.46
CA VAL A 61 5.23 -22.95 13.38
C VAL A 61 5.02 -23.37 14.83
N LEU A 62 4.04 -24.24 15.12
CA LEU A 62 3.70 -24.68 16.47
C LEU A 62 4.52 -25.91 16.91
N GLY A 63 4.99 -26.71 15.97
CA GLY A 63 5.68 -27.96 16.22
C GLY A 63 7.14 -27.85 16.68
N ASN A 64 7.66 -26.64 16.88
CA ASN A 64 9.03 -26.37 17.35
C ASN A 64 10.14 -27.02 16.49
N LYS A 65 9.83 -27.43 15.26
CA LYS A 65 10.81 -27.83 14.26
C LYS A 65 11.42 -26.56 13.68
N LEU A 66 12.37 -25.96 14.41
CA LEU A 66 13.26 -24.95 13.86
C LEU A 66 13.98 -25.54 12.67
N ASN A 67 13.42 -25.33 11.49
CA ASN A 67 14.16 -25.53 10.27
C ASN A 67 15.20 -24.41 10.23
N THR A 68 16.46 -24.76 10.37
CA THR A 68 17.58 -23.82 10.42
C THR A 68 17.80 -23.10 9.08
N GLU A 69 17.11 -23.49 8.04
CA GLU A 69 17.09 -22.85 6.72
C GLU A 69 15.77 -22.08 6.50
N ILE A 70 15.58 -20.99 7.24
CA ILE A 70 14.45 -20.11 6.98
C ILE A 70 14.81 -19.24 5.78
N SER A 71 14.21 -19.55 4.62
CA SER A 71 14.25 -18.64 3.47
C SER A 71 13.23 -17.52 3.67
N TYR A 72 13.71 -16.30 3.83
CA TYR A 72 12.82 -15.15 3.94
C TYR A 72 12.38 -14.68 2.56
N PRO A 73 11.08 -14.35 2.36
CA PRO A 73 10.52 -13.97 1.06
C PRO A 73 11.08 -12.66 0.49
N TRP A 74 11.76 -11.88 1.30
CA TRP A 74 12.47 -10.67 0.86
C TRP A 74 13.95 -10.93 0.55
N GLU A 75 14.48 -12.12 0.82
CA GLU A 75 15.82 -12.48 0.44
C GLU A 75 15.90 -12.76 -1.06
N THR A 76 16.89 -12.22 -1.69
CA THR A 76 17.13 -12.42 -3.12
C THR A 76 18.63 -12.52 -3.36
N SER A 77 19.04 -13.38 -4.26
CA SER A 77 20.42 -13.48 -4.74
C SER A 77 20.85 -12.26 -5.57
N LYS A 78 19.88 -11.43 -6.00
CA LYS A 78 20.15 -10.23 -6.79
C LYS A 78 20.75 -9.14 -5.89
N LYS A 79 21.78 -8.46 -6.40
CA LYS A 79 22.40 -7.31 -5.72
C LYS A 79 21.33 -6.26 -5.43
N LYS A 80 21.20 -5.87 -4.17
CA LYS A 80 20.32 -4.76 -3.78
C LYS A 80 20.87 -3.46 -4.37
N LEU A 81 19.97 -2.64 -4.91
CA LEU A 81 20.31 -1.31 -5.37
C LEU A 81 20.69 -0.41 -4.19
N SER A 82 21.67 0.44 -4.38
CA SER A 82 21.99 1.52 -3.44
C SER A 82 20.84 2.55 -3.41
N GLN A 83 20.77 3.36 -2.36
CA GLN A 83 19.78 4.43 -2.26
C GLN A 83 19.80 5.34 -3.49
N LYS A 84 20.99 5.75 -3.96
CA LYS A 84 21.14 6.60 -5.13
C LYS A 84 20.61 5.94 -6.41
N GLU A 85 20.88 4.65 -6.61
CA GLU A 85 20.35 3.92 -7.77
C GLU A 85 18.82 3.82 -7.73
N LEU A 86 18.23 3.68 -6.54
CA LEU A 86 16.77 3.70 -6.37
C LEU A 86 16.18 5.07 -6.66
N GLU A 87 16.81 6.15 -6.20
CA GLU A 87 16.40 7.53 -6.46
C GLU A 87 16.46 7.86 -7.96
N ASP A 88 17.56 7.50 -8.63
CA ASP A 88 17.72 7.74 -10.07
C ASP A 88 16.72 6.92 -10.89
N ARG A 89 16.45 5.67 -10.48
CA ARG A 89 15.42 4.83 -11.09
C ARG A 89 14.02 5.43 -10.90
N ASP A 90 13.68 5.89 -9.71
CA ASP A 90 12.38 6.51 -9.43
C ASP A 90 12.16 7.77 -10.24
N LYS A 91 13.17 8.64 -10.35
CA LYS A 91 13.12 9.83 -11.21
C LYS A 91 12.81 9.47 -12.65
N TRP A 92 13.49 8.45 -13.19
CA TRP A 92 13.23 7.94 -14.54
C TRP A 92 11.81 7.41 -14.68
N GLN A 93 11.39 6.50 -13.78
CA GLN A 93 10.07 5.88 -13.81
C GLN A 93 8.94 6.90 -13.64
N SER A 94 9.17 7.98 -12.90
CA SER A 94 8.17 9.03 -12.68
C SER A 94 7.77 9.78 -13.94
N LEU A 95 8.58 9.75 -15.00
CA LEU A 95 8.26 10.36 -16.29
C LEU A 95 7.16 9.63 -17.05
N PHE A 96 6.91 8.36 -16.71
CA PHE A 96 5.96 7.48 -17.41
C PHE A 96 4.63 7.31 -16.68
N MET A 97 4.37 8.12 -15.64
CA MET A 97 3.14 8.00 -14.84
C MET A 97 1.89 8.19 -15.72
N PRO A 98 0.86 7.37 -15.51
CA PRO A 98 -0.35 7.42 -16.33
C PRO A 98 -1.12 8.73 -16.12
N SER A 99 -1.91 9.11 -17.11
CA SER A 99 -2.81 10.27 -17.09
C SER A 99 -4.29 9.85 -17.09
N GLY A 100 -4.65 8.89 -16.23
CA GLY A 100 -6.03 8.42 -16.13
C GLY A 100 -6.24 7.01 -16.68
N SER A 101 -5.50 6.03 -16.17
CA SER A 101 -5.68 4.61 -16.46
C SER A 101 -6.34 3.90 -15.28
N PHE A 102 -7.08 2.81 -15.56
CA PHE A 102 -7.56 1.94 -14.50
C PHE A 102 -6.51 0.88 -14.17
N VAL A 103 -6.20 0.79 -12.88
CA VAL A 103 -5.31 -0.23 -12.33
C VAL A 103 -6.05 -1.07 -11.30
N GLY A 104 -5.66 -2.35 -11.18
CA GLY A 104 -6.15 -3.22 -10.13
C GLY A 104 -5.58 -2.81 -8.78
N ALA A 105 -6.41 -2.81 -7.76
CA ALA A 105 -5.97 -2.60 -6.39
C ALA A 105 -6.59 -3.65 -5.48
N ARG A 106 -5.76 -4.36 -4.71
CA ARG A 106 -6.21 -5.34 -3.73
C ARG A 106 -6.59 -4.67 -2.41
N THR A 107 -7.65 -5.15 -1.80
CA THR A 107 -8.20 -4.65 -0.54
C THR A 107 -7.86 -5.60 0.59
N ASP A 108 -7.52 -5.07 1.76
CA ASP A 108 -7.50 -5.84 3.00
C ASP A 108 -8.94 -6.09 3.47
N GLN A 109 -9.48 -7.29 3.22
CA GLN A 109 -10.85 -7.65 3.55
C GLN A 109 -11.15 -7.66 5.06
N LYS A 110 -10.13 -7.61 5.91
CA LYS A 110 -10.28 -7.53 7.37
C LYS A 110 -10.30 -6.09 7.88
N HIS A 111 -9.99 -5.12 7.03
CA HIS A 111 -9.94 -3.71 7.41
C HIS A 111 -11.32 -3.05 7.27
N TRP A 112 -11.74 -2.27 8.25
CA TRP A 112 -13.07 -1.64 8.26
C TRP A 112 -13.29 -0.62 7.12
N LEU A 113 -12.22 0.01 6.60
CA LEU A 113 -12.32 0.90 5.43
C LEU A 113 -12.78 0.17 4.17
N THR A 114 -12.62 -1.14 4.10
CA THR A 114 -12.98 -1.97 2.95
C THR A 114 -14.32 -2.71 3.12
N PHE A 115 -15.10 -2.43 4.15
CA PHE A 115 -16.39 -3.06 4.35
C PHE A 115 -17.30 -2.94 3.14
N GLY A 116 -17.74 -4.09 2.62
CA GLY A 116 -18.60 -4.22 1.45
C GLY A 116 -17.90 -3.93 0.12
N SER A 117 -16.58 -3.92 0.11
CA SER A 117 -15.76 -3.86 -1.11
C SER A 117 -15.41 -5.26 -1.58
N THR A 118 -15.16 -5.41 -2.88
CA THR A 118 -14.59 -6.63 -3.46
C THR A 118 -13.10 -6.73 -3.14
N GLU A 119 -12.53 -7.91 -3.24
CA GLU A 119 -11.12 -8.18 -3.00
C GLU A 119 -10.22 -7.37 -3.94
N ILE A 120 -10.58 -7.28 -5.20
CA ILE A 120 -9.91 -6.46 -6.20
C ILE A 120 -10.85 -5.35 -6.68
N LEU A 121 -10.34 -4.11 -6.68
CA LEU A 121 -11.04 -2.93 -7.16
C LEU A 121 -10.33 -2.31 -8.35
N PRO A 122 -11.07 -1.88 -9.39
CA PRO A 122 -10.54 -0.93 -10.35
C PRO A 122 -10.41 0.44 -9.70
N VAL A 123 -9.20 1.01 -9.71
CA VAL A 123 -8.96 2.37 -9.27
C VAL A 123 -8.47 3.22 -10.42
N LEU A 124 -9.05 4.41 -10.59
CA LEU A 124 -8.52 5.39 -11.53
C LEU A 124 -7.20 5.91 -10.98
N TYR A 125 -6.15 5.79 -11.77
CA TYR A 125 -4.81 6.21 -11.39
C TYR A 125 -4.25 7.24 -12.38
N SER A 126 -3.76 8.31 -11.86
CA SER A 126 -3.05 9.36 -12.58
C SER A 126 -1.68 9.57 -11.96
N ASN A 127 -1.06 10.72 -12.17
CA ASN A 127 0.19 11.08 -11.50
C ASN A 127 -0.04 11.39 -10.01
N TYR A 128 -0.54 10.41 -9.26
CA TYR A 128 -0.81 10.51 -7.83
C TYR A 128 0.44 10.24 -6.98
N PRO A 129 0.46 10.68 -5.71
CA PRO A 129 1.51 10.33 -4.77
C PRO A 129 1.61 8.81 -4.61
N VAL A 130 2.82 8.27 -4.69
CA VAL A 130 3.10 6.86 -4.42
C VAL A 130 3.39 6.75 -2.93
N LEU A 131 2.46 6.15 -2.19
CA LEU A 131 2.48 6.12 -0.73
C LEU A 131 3.13 4.86 -0.19
N MET A 132 4.02 5.06 0.78
CA MET A 132 4.74 4.03 1.51
C MET A 132 4.19 3.91 2.93
N THR A 133 3.95 2.68 3.36
CA THR A 133 3.49 2.36 4.71
C THR A 133 4.48 1.45 5.41
N ASP A 134 4.65 1.66 6.70
CA ASP A 134 5.44 0.84 7.60
C ASP A 134 4.56 0.20 8.69
N LYS A 135 5.17 -0.47 9.66
CA LYS A 135 4.47 -1.11 10.80
C LYS A 135 3.58 -0.18 11.63
N ASN A 136 3.73 1.14 11.50
CA ASN A 136 2.95 2.13 12.25
C ASN A 136 1.75 2.63 11.44
N SER A 137 1.67 2.29 10.17
CA SER A 137 0.62 2.70 9.24
C SER A 137 0.07 1.50 8.47
N GLN A 138 -1.25 1.44 8.33
CA GLN A 138 -1.93 0.35 7.64
C GLN A 138 -2.24 0.76 6.20
N ALA A 139 -2.02 -0.14 5.25
CA ALA A 139 -2.52 0.00 3.90
C ALA A 139 -3.82 -0.80 3.76
N ALA A 140 -4.96 -0.13 3.79
CA ALA A 140 -6.25 -0.78 3.57
C ALA A 140 -6.44 -1.21 2.11
N VAL A 141 -5.79 -0.53 1.18
CA VAL A 141 -5.81 -0.85 -0.26
C VAL A 141 -4.43 -0.62 -0.84
N ARG A 142 -3.94 -1.61 -1.60
CA ARG A 142 -2.65 -1.54 -2.31
C ARG A 142 -2.82 -1.72 -3.81
N ILE A 143 -1.99 -1.03 -4.58
CA ILE A 143 -1.95 -1.16 -6.04
C ILE A 143 -1.37 -2.52 -6.44
N GLY A 144 -2.09 -3.20 -7.33
CA GLY A 144 -1.72 -4.49 -7.91
C GLY A 144 -2.40 -5.67 -7.23
N GLU A 145 -2.84 -6.59 -8.05
CA GLU A 145 -3.34 -7.91 -7.67
C GLU A 145 -2.18 -8.89 -7.64
N ILE A 146 -1.97 -9.58 -6.52
CA ILE A 146 -0.98 -10.67 -6.44
C ILE A 146 -1.63 -11.92 -7.03
N ILE A 147 -0.99 -12.51 -8.00
CA ILE A 147 -1.45 -13.70 -8.71
C ILE A 147 -0.42 -14.83 -8.58
N ASP A 148 -0.91 -16.07 -8.65
CA ASP A 148 -0.04 -17.24 -8.70
C ASP A 148 0.68 -17.31 -10.04
N SER A 149 1.98 -17.60 -9.99
CA SER A 149 2.86 -17.71 -11.15
C SER A 149 3.92 -18.78 -10.87
N PRO A 150 3.54 -20.08 -10.94
CA PRO A 150 4.42 -21.19 -10.56
C PRO A 150 5.73 -21.25 -11.35
N GLU A 151 5.78 -20.63 -12.52
CA GLU A 151 6.99 -20.50 -13.35
C GLU A 151 8.01 -19.51 -12.76
N ASN A 152 7.61 -18.63 -11.88
CA ASN A 152 8.49 -17.65 -11.21
C ASN A 152 9.21 -18.29 -10.02
N ASN A 153 10.29 -19.00 -10.27
CA ASN A 153 11.05 -19.71 -9.24
C ASN A 153 11.92 -18.80 -8.35
N GLU A 154 11.99 -17.50 -8.64
CA GLU A 154 12.82 -16.55 -7.93
C GLU A 154 12.01 -15.34 -7.45
N VAL A 155 12.51 -14.71 -6.38
CA VAL A 155 11.99 -13.41 -5.92
C VAL A 155 12.21 -12.36 -7.01
N LYS A 156 11.14 -11.72 -7.46
CA LYS A 156 11.17 -10.66 -8.47
C LYS A 156 11.36 -9.30 -7.78
N VAL A 157 12.44 -8.62 -8.12
CA VAL A 157 12.70 -7.25 -7.61
C VAL A 157 12.07 -6.25 -8.57
N LEU A 158 11.15 -5.43 -8.06
CA LEU A 158 10.55 -4.29 -8.78
C LEU A 158 11.38 -3.02 -8.56
N ASN A 159 10.78 -1.96 -8.04
CA ASN A 159 11.52 -0.78 -7.63
C ASN A 159 11.99 -0.95 -6.16
N TRP A 160 11.15 -0.54 -5.23
CA TRP A 160 11.36 -0.63 -3.78
C TRP A 160 10.86 -1.95 -3.19
N SER A 161 9.97 -2.64 -3.89
CA SER A 161 9.30 -3.84 -3.41
C SER A 161 9.77 -5.10 -4.14
N THR A 162 9.55 -6.23 -3.50
CA THR A 162 9.77 -7.56 -4.09
C THR A 162 8.46 -8.32 -4.18
N ILE A 163 8.38 -9.25 -5.14
CA ILE A 163 7.32 -10.24 -5.26
C ILE A 163 7.91 -11.59 -4.90
N PRO A 164 7.28 -12.37 -4.00
CA PRO A 164 7.76 -13.71 -3.63
C PRO A 164 7.89 -14.65 -4.82
N ALA A 165 8.74 -15.65 -4.71
CA ALA A 165 8.77 -16.76 -5.67
C ALA A 165 7.39 -17.43 -5.74
N GLY A 166 7.02 -17.94 -6.90
CA GLY A 166 5.70 -18.53 -7.16
C GLY A 166 4.57 -17.52 -7.36
N LYS A 167 4.84 -16.22 -7.25
CA LYS A 167 3.85 -15.14 -7.40
C LYS A 167 4.27 -14.12 -8.49
N ASP A 168 3.30 -13.40 -9.01
CA ASP A 168 3.50 -12.20 -9.84
C ASP A 168 2.48 -11.12 -9.45
N ILE A 169 2.55 -9.96 -10.07
CA ILE A 169 1.65 -8.85 -9.82
C ILE A 169 1.02 -8.33 -11.11
N ASN A 170 -0.31 -8.30 -11.14
CA ASN A 170 -1.08 -7.71 -12.22
C ASN A 170 -1.54 -6.30 -11.81
N ILE A 171 -1.21 -5.31 -12.63
CA ILE A 171 -1.50 -3.89 -12.30
C ILE A 171 -2.48 -3.29 -13.30
N ARG A 172 -2.23 -3.42 -14.59
CA ARG A 172 -3.05 -2.78 -15.61
C ARG A 172 -4.38 -3.50 -15.80
N MET A 173 -5.49 -2.78 -15.64
CA MET A 173 -6.82 -3.25 -16.03
C MET A 173 -7.28 -2.63 -17.36
N SER A 174 -7.15 -1.30 -17.52
CA SER A 174 -7.56 -0.60 -18.73
C SER A 174 -6.80 0.71 -18.90
N GLY A 175 -6.59 1.13 -20.14
CA GLY A 175 -5.81 2.31 -20.47
C GLY A 175 -4.31 2.01 -20.62
N LEU A 176 -3.53 3.06 -20.81
CA LEU A 176 -2.08 2.97 -21.02
C LEU A 176 -1.35 3.09 -19.68
N VAL A 177 -0.65 2.02 -19.30
CA VAL A 177 0.28 2.01 -18.18
C VAL A 177 1.61 1.47 -18.69
N TRP A 178 2.62 2.31 -18.69
CA TRP A 178 3.97 1.91 -19.10
C TRP A 178 4.59 0.98 -18.05
N PRO A 179 5.45 0.04 -18.45
CA PRO A 179 6.12 -0.87 -17.51
C PRO A 179 6.87 -0.16 -16.39
N GLU A 180 7.49 0.98 -16.69
CA GLU A 180 8.21 1.82 -15.73
C GLU A 180 7.25 2.34 -14.65
N ALA A 181 6.11 2.87 -15.05
CA ALA A 181 5.08 3.33 -14.11
C ALA A 181 4.51 2.17 -13.30
N ALA A 182 4.22 1.03 -13.94
CA ALA A 182 3.72 -0.16 -13.26
C ALA A 182 4.68 -0.64 -12.17
N GLN A 183 5.98 -0.71 -12.45
CA GLN A 183 7.00 -1.08 -11.46
C GLN A 183 7.08 -0.08 -10.29
N ARG A 184 6.94 1.22 -10.60
CA ARG A 184 6.99 2.29 -9.60
C ARG A 184 5.84 2.23 -8.60
N ILE A 185 4.61 2.01 -9.09
CA ILE A 185 3.40 2.02 -8.27
C ILE A 185 3.06 0.67 -7.66
N ALA A 186 3.68 -0.40 -8.14
CA ALA A 186 3.45 -1.76 -7.64
C ALA A 186 3.55 -1.82 -6.11
N ASN A 187 2.56 -2.44 -5.47
CA ASN A 187 2.48 -2.60 -4.02
C ASN A 187 2.35 -1.31 -3.19
N SER A 188 2.41 -0.13 -3.81
CA SER A 188 2.18 1.13 -3.08
C SER A 188 0.77 1.19 -2.50
N ALA A 189 0.59 1.95 -1.43
CA ALA A 189 -0.71 2.09 -0.82
C ALA A 189 -1.58 3.10 -1.60
N TYR A 190 -2.82 2.70 -1.92
CA TYR A 190 -3.84 3.60 -2.45
C TYR A 190 -4.66 4.24 -1.33
N VAL A 191 -5.01 3.46 -0.30
CA VAL A 191 -5.66 3.96 0.91
C VAL A 191 -4.83 3.56 2.12
N THR A 192 -4.48 4.55 2.94
CA THR A 192 -3.77 4.32 4.20
C THR A 192 -4.58 4.77 5.40
N ARG A 193 -4.34 4.13 6.51
CA ARG A 193 -4.85 4.54 7.82
C ARG A 193 -3.72 4.51 8.82
N GLU A 194 -3.55 5.60 9.58
CA GLU A 194 -2.57 5.70 10.64
C GLU A 194 -3.21 6.26 11.91
N ARG A 195 -2.89 5.68 13.05
CA ARG A 195 -3.28 6.22 14.35
C ARG A 195 -2.32 7.34 14.74
N LEU A 196 -2.89 8.48 15.16
CA LEU A 196 -2.13 9.62 15.64
C LEU A 196 -2.69 10.11 16.99
N GLY A 197 -2.03 9.72 18.07
CA GLY A 197 -2.57 9.95 19.42
C GLY A 197 -3.87 9.19 19.64
N SER A 198 -4.93 9.90 20.03
CA SER A 198 -6.28 9.35 20.18
C SER A 198 -7.11 9.36 18.89
N GLY A 199 -6.64 10.03 17.85
CA GLY A 199 -7.31 10.13 16.55
C GLY A 199 -6.58 9.36 15.46
N GLN A 200 -6.90 9.70 14.21
CA GLN A 200 -6.35 9.01 13.04
C GLN A 200 -6.26 9.91 11.81
N VAL A 201 -5.39 9.50 10.89
CA VAL A 201 -5.24 10.08 9.55
C VAL A 201 -5.56 9.00 8.53
N ILE A 202 -6.44 9.31 7.57
CA ILE A 202 -6.81 8.44 6.46
C ILE A 202 -6.45 9.17 5.17
N LEU A 203 -5.60 8.56 4.34
CA LEU A 203 -5.13 9.17 3.11
C LEU A 203 -5.55 8.30 1.91
N PHE A 204 -6.12 8.95 0.90
CA PHE A 204 -6.36 8.39 -0.42
C PHE A 204 -5.35 8.99 -1.39
N SER A 205 -4.51 8.18 -2.02
CA SER A 205 -3.50 8.72 -2.95
C SER A 205 -4.13 9.45 -4.13
N GLY A 206 -5.29 9.00 -4.60
CA GLY A 206 -6.06 9.59 -5.69
C GLY A 206 -7.41 10.16 -5.26
N GLU A 207 -8.28 10.38 -6.23
CA GLU A 207 -9.67 10.81 -6.04
C GLU A 207 -10.61 9.61 -5.94
N PRO A 208 -11.13 9.26 -4.75
CA PRO A 208 -11.95 8.06 -4.58
C PRO A 208 -13.34 8.16 -5.23
N ASN A 209 -13.83 9.36 -5.50
CA ASN A 209 -15.16 9.62 -6.05
C ASN A 209 -15.12 10.40 -7.37
N PHE A 210 -14.03 10.26 -8.15
CA PHE A 210 -13.87 10.99 -9.42
C PHE A 210 -15.10 10.83 -10.32
N ARG A 211 -15.85 11.93 -10.51
CA ARG A 211 -17.07 12.03 -11.33
C ARG A 211 -18.13 10.94 -11.04
N GLY A 212 -18.09 10.30 -9.87
CA GLY A 212 -18.97 9.19 -9.54
C GLY A 212 -18.75 7.91 -10.37
N SER A 213 -17.67 7.84 -11.15
CA SER A 213 -17.44 6.75 -12.11
C SER A 213 -16.92 5.46 -11.47
N THR A 214 -16.35 5.54 -10.28
CA THR A 214 -15.74 4.39 -9.59
C THR A 214 -16.50 4.05 -8.31
N LEU A 215 -17.55 3.22 -8.45
CA LEU A 215 -18.42 2.85 -7.32
C LEU A 215 -17.66 2.12 -6.20
N GLY A 216 -16.66 1.31 -6.54
CA GLY A 216 -15.83 0.61 -5.55
C GLY A 216 -15.05 1.57 -4.66
N THR A 217 -14.37 2.56 -5.25
CA THR A 217 -13.63 3.56 -4.48
C THR A 217 -14.55 4.54 -3.73
N ASN A 218 -15.74 4.83 -4.26
CA ASN A 218 -16.77 5.57 -3.52
C ASN A 218 -17.16 4.86 -2.22
N ARG A 219 -17.22 3.53 -2.22
CA ARG A 219 -17.50 2.74 -1.00
C ARG A 219 -16.43 2.98 0.05
N LEU A 220 -15.16 2.95 -0.33
CA LEU A 220 -14.05 3.22 0.59
C LEU A 220 -14.14 4.62 1.21
N TRP A 221 -14.49 5.61 0.37
CA TRP A 221 -14.68 6.98 0.83
C TRP A 221 -15.85 7.10 1.82
N LEU A 222 -16.99 6.49 1.50
CA LEU A 222 -18.15 6.45 2.40
C LEU A 222 -17.79 5.78 3.73
N ASN A 223 -17.08 4.66 3.71
CA ASN A 223 -16.63 4.00 4.93
C ASN A 223 -15.75 4.92 5.78
N ALA A 224 -14.81 5.66 5.15
CA ALA A 224 -13.96 6.61 5.86
C ALA A 224 -14.78 7.73 6.53
N VAL A 225 -15.78 8.28 5.83
CA VAL A 225 -16.61 9.37 6.35
C VAL A 225 -17.57 8.88 7.43
N VAL A 226 -18.25 7.76 7.18
CA VAL A 226 -19.32 7.26 8.10
C VAL A 226 -18.72 6.61 9.34
N TYR A 227 -17.69 5.79 9.18
CA TYR A 227 -17.14 5.00 10.29
C TYR A 227 -15.89 5.63 10.92
N GLY A 228 -15.24 6.58 10.24
CA GLY A 228 -13.97 7.14 10.68
C GLY A 228 -14.02 7.79 12.06
N ALA A 229 -15.13 8.44 12.41
CA ALA A 229 -15.29 9.05 13.73
C ALA A 229 -15.41 8.04 14.87
N GLY A 230 -15.91 6.83 14.58
CA GLY A 230 -16.15 5.78 15.59
C GLY A 230 -15.11 4.67 15.58
N LEU A 231 -14.65 4.26 14.40
CA LEU A 231 -13.67 3.19 14.25
C LEU A 231 -12.24 3.76 14.10
N GLY A 232 -11.32 3.22 14.88
CA GLY A 232 -9.91 3.61 14.82
C GLY A 232 -9.52 4.82 15.66
N THR A 233 -10.45 5.44 16.38
CA THR A 233 -10.17 6.45 17.40
C THR A 233 -10.37 5.89 18.79
N SER A 234 -9.71 6.45 19.80
CA SER A 234 -9.89 6.04 21.20
C SER A 234 -10.71 7.02 22.03
N LYS A 235 -11.13 8.13 21.44
CA LYS A 235 -11.99 9.10 22.12
C LYS A 235 -13.44 8.59 22.10
N LYS A 236 -14.01 8.33 23.26
CA LYS A 236 -15.45 8.10 23.40
C LYS A 236 -16.17 9.41 23.12
N ILE A 237 -17.10 9.40 22.17
CA ILE A 237 -18.06 10.48 21.99
C ILE A 237 -19.05 10.34 23.14
N ASN A 238 -19.04 11.27 24.08
CA ASN A 238 -20.15 11.38 25.01
C ASN A 238 -21.30 12.05 24.23
N LEU A 239 -22.27 11.25 23.86
CA LEU A 239 -23.54 11.69 23.30
C LEU A 239 -24.38 12.35 24.39
#